data_8760c4b2a27abbd3b74f0aee897bca42
#
_entry.id   8760c4b2a27abbd3b74f0aee897bca42
#
_cell.length_a   1.000
_cell.length_b   1.000
_cell.length_c   1.000
_cell.angle_alpha   90.00
_cell.angle_beta   90.00
_cell.angle_gamma   90.00
#
_symmetry.space_group_name_H-M   'P 1'
#
loop_
_entity.id
_entity.type
_entity.pdbx_description
1 polymer ?
#
loop_
_entity_poly.entity_id
_entity_poly.type
_entity_poly.pdbx_seq_one_letter_code
_entity_poly.pdbx_strand_id
1 'polypeptide(L)'
;IIPKIERKSLGDTILSQSVVPWIRSRNIGFNVDRLKPRTRMYAFFDGVDVTGYMLPKVIEITKSSTQDPNTNETPFVVGETVIGQTSKCQLKVAPANDGLKTDPYGVGQATLAESYASQTNFLNIDITAMAESVNPNFFGNANVGEVLVGQTSGARAVVRDRRLLSDNIGNLQGTLFIPSPKNDSNPRWATGTRSVRFTTSPTNSKASGDVDSSADTTYQATGTLRVVRENILAIRNAEVVRDTVNDTRTVTTTRTSTRQIGWYDPLAQSFLVAEEGGVFLSSVDIFFKTKDSNIPISMQIRTMENGYPSKEILPFSDCTVDSDQIELSDNAAIPSRFVFRSPVYIKADTEYCVVLLSDSNEYQVWISRMGDIDVSGTRTISEQPYSGVLFLSLIHI
;
A
#
# COMPACT_ATOMS: atom_id res chain seq x y z
N ILE A 1 35.67 -10.75 -25.97
CA ILE A 1 35.24 -10.03 -24.75
C ILE A 1 33.81 -9.57 -25.00
N ILE A 2 32.87 -10.11 -24.26
CA ILE A 2 31.46 -9.67 -24.32
C ILE A 2 31.37 -8.43 -23.44
N PRO A 3 30.96 -7.25 -23.95
CA PRO A 3 30.81 -6.07 -23.15
C PRO A 3 29.68 -6.29 -22.12
N LYS A 4 30.01 -6.30 -20.85
CA LYS A 4 29.05 -6.37 -19.77
C LYS A 4 28.42 -4.99 -19.59
N ILE A 5 27.14 -4.87 -19.90
CA ILE A 5 26.37 -3.67 -19.60
C ILE A 5 25.83 -3.84 -18.19
N GLU A 6 26.30 -3.06 -17.25
CA GLU A 6 25.70 -2.97 -15.92
C GLU A 6 24.60 -1.92 -15.93
N ARG A 7 23.39 -2.32 -15.59
CA ARG A 7 22.27 -1.42 -15.37
C ARG A 7 22.13 -1.17 -13.89
N LYS A 8 22.27 0.06 -13.46
CA LYS A 8 22.03 0.49 -12.09
C LYS A 8 20.77 1.34 -12.10
N SER A 9 19.76 0.92 -11.34
CA SER A 9 18.59 1.77 -11.09
C SER A 9 19.04 2.92 -10.19
N LEU A 10 18.70 4.14 -10.57
CA LEU A 10 18.92 5.36 -9.79
C LEU A 10 17.69 5.72 -8.95
N GLY A 11 16.69 4.80 -8.90
CA GLY A 11 15.42 4.98 -8.21
C GLY A 11 14.35 5.66 -9.08
N ASP A 12 13.18 5.76 -8.49
CA ASP A 12 11.99 6.28 -9.15
C ASP A 12 11.81 7.77 -8.84
N THR A 13 11.66 8.58 -9.89
CA THR A 13 11.28 9.99 -9.74
C THR A 13 9.77 10.12 -9.91
N ILE A 14 9.09 10.72 -8.93
CA ILE A 14 7.65 11.00 -9.04
C ILE A 14 7.47 12.15 -10.02
N LEU A 15 6.85 11.87 -11.17
CA LEU A 15 6.54 12.88 -12.19
C LEU A 15 5.24 13.62 -11.89
N SER A 16 4.27 12.95 -11.32
CA SER A 16 3.01 13.55 -10.90
C SER A 16 2.35 12.71 -9.82
N GLN A 17 1.61 13.38 -8.96
CA GLN A 17 0.73 12.76 -7.97
C GLN A 17 -0.65 13.40 -8.10
N SER A 18 -1.67 12.58 -8.34
CA SER A 18 -3.05 13.03 -8.42
C SER A 18 -3.96 12.14 -7.61
N VAL A 19 -5.03 12.71 -7.07
CA VAL A 19 -6.08 11.92 -6.41
C VAL A 19 -6.85 11.17 -7.48
N VAL A 20 -7.04 9.86 -7.27
CA VAL A 20 -7.89 9.05 -8.16
C VAL A 20 -9.34 9.44 -7.92
N PRO A 21 -10.07 9.96 -8.92
CA PRO A 21 -11.40 10.50 -8.70
C PRO A 21 -12.45 9.42 -8.42
N TRP A 22 -12.23 8.19 -8.90
CA TRP A 22 -13.19 7.10 -8.81
C TRP A 22 -12.61 5.88 -8.09
N ILE A 23 -13.45 5.16 -7.37
CA ILE A 23 -13.09 3.90 -6.75
C ILE A 23 -12.71 2.90 -7.83
N ARG A 24 -11.54 2.26 -7.67
CA ARG A 24 -11.04 1.25 -8.63
C ARG A 24 -11.86 -0.03 -8.55
N SER A 25 -11.90 -0.76 -9.67
CA SER A 25 -12.46 -2.11 -9.70
C SER A 25 -11.77 -3.04 -8.71
N ARG A 26 -12.57 -3.61 -7.80
CA ARG A 26 -12.11 -4.55 -6.77
C ARG A 26 -13.28 -5.21 -6.07
N ASN A 27 -12.99 -6.29 -5.36
CA ASN A 27 -13.91 -6.85 -4.38
C ASN A 27 -13.63 -6.22 -2.99
N ILE A 28 -14.69 -5.88 -2.27
CA ILE A 28 -14.65 -5.36 -0.90
C ILE A 28 -15.36 -6.38 -0.02
N GLY A 29 -14.63 -7.00 0.90
CA GLY A 29 -15.21 -7.95 1.86
C GLY A 29 -16.13 -7.23 2.84
N PHE A 30 -17.24 -7.86 3.20
CA PHE A 30 -18.11 -7.43 4.28
C PHE A 30 -18.48 -8.58 5.21
N ASN A 31 -18.65 -8.23 6.48
CA ASN A 31 -19.22 -9.08 7.51
C ASN A 31 -20.21 -8.25 8.29
N VAL A 32 -21.45 -8.72 8.36
CA VAL A 32 -22.54 -8.02 9.06
C VAL A 32 -23.14 -8.97 10.07
N ASP A 33 -23.21 -8.54 11.32
CA ASP A 33 -23.71 -9.34 12.44
C ASP A 33 -25.02 -8.76 12.98
N ARG A 34 -25.74 -9.57 13.72
CA ARG A 34 -26.98 -9.16 14.44
C ARG A 34 -28.14 -8.74 13.54
N LEU A 35 -28.18 -9.25 12.32
CA LEU A 35 -29.34 -9.10 11.45
C LEU A 35 -30.48 -10.04 11.91
N LYS A 36 -31.68 -9.79 11.42
CA LYS A 36 -32.79 -10.74 11.56
C LYS A 36 -32.40 -12.07 10.90
N PRO A 37 -32.43 -13.19 11.62
CA PRO A 37 -32.03 -14.49 11.07
C PRO A 37 -32.87 -14.92 9.86
N ARG A 38 -32.24 -15.66 8.94
CA ARG A 38 -32.88 -16.26 7.75
C ARG A 38 -33.71 -15.28 6.93
N THR A 39 -33.22 -14.03 6.84
CA THR A 39 -33.95 -12.95 6.18
C THR A 39 -33.15 -12.46 4.97
N ARG A 40 -33.87 -12.21 3.88
CA ARG A 40 -33.29 -11.60 2.67
C ARG A 40 -32.90 -10.16 2.94
N MET A 41 -31.71 -9.79 2.53
CA MET A 41 -31.16 -8.44 2.65
C MET A 41 -30.93 -7.84 1.26
N TYR A 42 -30.99 -6.51 1.21
CA TYR A 42 -30.64 -5.70 0.06
C TYR A 42 -29.48 -4.79 0.47
N ALA A 43 -28.61 -4.47 -0.46
CA ALA A 43 -27.41 -3.68 -0.19
C ALA A 43 -27.41 -2.38 -0.99
N PHE A 44 -27.10 -1.30 -0.30
CA PHE A 44 -27.00 0.03 -0.89
C PHE A 44 -25.63 0.63 -0.61
N PHE A 45 -25.01 1.16 -1.65
CA PHE A 45 -23.72 1.84 -1.56
C PHE A 45 -23.93 3.30 -2.01
N ASP A 46 -23.71 4.24 -1.10
CA ASP A 46 -23.99 5.67 -1.30
C ASP A 46 -25.43 5.95 -1.78
N GLY A 47 -26.38 5.17 -1.26
CA GLY A 47 -27.80 5.25 -1.60
C GLY A 47 -28.22 4.54 -2.89
N VAL A 48 -27.28 4.04 -3.67
CA VAL A 48 -27.54 3.28 -4.93
C VAL A 48 -27.66 1.80 -4.59
N ASP A 49 -28.67 1.13 -5.15
CA ASP A 49 -28.80 -0.32 -5.01
C ASP A 49 -27.65 -1.06 -5.70
N VAL A 50 -26.88 -1.76 -4.90
CA VAL A 50 -25.74 -2.60 -5.34
C VAL A 50 -25.97 -4.08 -5.10
N THR A 51 -27.18 -4.49 -4.77
CA THR A 51 -27.51 -5.92 -4.53
C THR A 51 -27.08 -6.79 -5.72
N GLY A 52 -27.17 -6.28 -6.93
CA GLY A 52 -26.71 -6.93 -8.14
C GLY A 52 -25.19 -7.10 -8.27
N TYR A 53 -24.39 -6.40 -7.49
CA TYR A 53 -22.92 -6.49 -7.44
C TYR A 53 -22.39 -7.21 -6.20
N MET A 54 -23.30 -7.71 -5.35
CA MET A 54 -22.95 -8.47 -4.17
C MET A 54 -22.72 -9.94 -4.51
N LEU A 55 -21.66 -10.49 -4.00
CA LEU A 55 -21.37 -11.93 -4.00
C LEU A 55 -21.45 -12.44 -2.56
N PRO A 56 -22.52 -13.13 -2.16
CA PRO A 56 -22.60 -13.74 -0.84
C PRO A 56 -21.58 -14.86 -0.70
N LYS A 57 -21.18 -15.17 0.54
CA LYS A 57 -20.28 -16.29 0.85
C LYS A 57 -20.77 -17.61 0.26
N VAL A 58 -22.07 -17.82 0.23
CA VAL A 58 -22.69 -19.03 -0.31
C VAL A 58 -23.64 -18.68 -1.43
N ILE A 59 -23.46 -19.31 -2.58
CA ILE A 59 -24.34 -19.21 -3.74
C ILE A 59 -25.01 -20.52 -4.02
N GLU A 60 -26.28 -20.47 -4.45
CA GLU A 60 -27.05 -21.64 -4.89
C GLU A 60 -26.68 -22.00 -6.32
N ILE A 61 -26.39 -23.26 -6.57
CA ILE A 61 -26.01 -23.79 -7.88
C ILE A 61 -26.86 -24.98 -8.31
N THR A 62 -27.01 -25.17 -9.60
CA THR A 62 -27.55 -26.38 -10.20
C THR A 62 -26.41 -27.23 -10.73
N LYS A 63 -26.36 -28.51 -10.31
CA LYS A 63 -25.32 -29.45 -10.73
C LYS A 63 -25.89 -30.66 -11.50
N SER A 64 -27.18 -30.82 -11.57
CA SER A 64 -27.81 -31.95 -12.25
C SER A 64 -27.91 -31.70 -13.76
N SER A 65 -27.28 -32.53 -14.57
CA SER A 65 -27.36 -32.49 -16.02
C SER A 65 -28.77 -32.73 -16.57
N THR A 66 -29.62 -33.31 -15.76
CA THR A 66 -31.07 -33.48 -16.09
C THR A 66 -31.85 -32.17 -15.93
N GLN A 67 -31.36 -31.23 -15.10
CA GLN A 67 -31.95 -29.91 -14.88
C GLN A 67 -31.36 -28.87 -15.82
N ASP A 68 -30.05 -28.95 -16.09
CA ASP A 68 -29.37 -28.06 -17.01
C ASP A 68 -28.23 -28.82 -17.73
N PRO A 69 -28.26 -28.89 -19.08
CA PRO A 69 -27.28 -29.64 -19.89
C PRO A 69 -25.87 -29.04 -19.81
N ASN A 70 -25.71 -27.79 -19.32
CA ASN A 70 -24.41 -27.14 -19.18
C ASN A 70 -23.69 -27.56 -17.90
N THR A 71 -24.28 -28.40 -17.08
CA THR A 71 -23.72 -28.89 -15.80
C THR A 71 -23.15 -30.30 -15.95
N ASN A 72 -22.34 -30.69 -14.97
CA ASN A 72 -21.90 -32.07 -14.80
C ASN A 72 -21.93 -32.45 -13.31
N GLU A 73 -21.85 -33.77 -13.04
CA GLU A 73 -21.90 -34.31 -11.68
C GLU A 73 -20.51 -34.37 -11.00
N THR A 74 -19.46 -33.84 -11.64
CA THR A 74 -18.13 -33.76 -11.04
C THR A 74 -18.14 -32.77 -9.86
N PRO A 75 -17.76 -33.18 -8.63
CA PRO A 75 -17.73 -32.26 -7.50
C PRO A 75 -16.64 -31.20 -7.66
N PHE A 76 -16.88 -30.01 -7.10
CA PHE A 76 -15.85 -28.99 -6.94
C PHE A 76 -14.79 -29.44 -5.92
N VAL A 77 -13.55 -28.96 -6.10
CA VAL A 77 -12.44 -29.24 -5.17
C VAL A 77 -12.20 -28.02 -4.30
N VAL A 78 -12.02 -28.24 -2.99
CA VAL A 78 -11.71 -27.17 -2.04
C VAL A 78 -10.39 -26.49 -2.43
N GLY A 79 -10.38 -25.18 -2.45
CA GLY A 79 -9.21 -24.35 -2.79
C GLY A 79 -9.01 -24.12 -4.29
N GLU A 80 -9.79 -24.78 -5.17
CA GLU A 80 -9.68 -24.53 -6.61
C GLU A 80 -10.22 -23.16 -7.01
N THR A 81 -9.76 -22.70 -8.17
CA THR A 81 -10.31 -21.51 -8.84
C THR A 81 -11.49 -21.93 -9.70
N VAL A 82 -12.61 -21.23 -9.56
CA VAL A 82 -13.80 -21.36 -10.38
C VAL A 82 -13.96 -20.12 -11.24
N ILE A 83 -14.16 -20.31 -12.55
CA ILE A 83 -14.31 -19.21 -13.51
C ILE A 83 -15.75 -19.17 -14.03
N GLY A 84 -16.37 -17.98 -13.95
CA GLY A 84 -17.64 -17.68 -14.60
C GLY A 84 -17.43 -17.50 -16.11
N GLN A 85 -18.21 -18.21 -16.93
CA GLN A 85 -18.02 -18.17 -18.38
C GLN A 85 -18.41 -16.82 -19.00
N THR A 86 -19.41 -16.15 -18.44
CA THR A 86 -19.94 -14.88 -18.94
C THR A 86 -19.25 -13.70 -18.28
N SER A 87 -19.26 -13.65 -16.95
CA SER A 87 -18.72 -12.56 -16.16
C SER A 87 -17.19 -12.52 -16.13
N LYS A 88 -16.55 -13.64 -16.43
CA LYS A 88 -15.10 -13.86 -16.28
C LYS A 88 -14.63 -13.70 -14.84
N CYS A 89 -15.55 -13.76 -13.86
CA CYS A 89 -15.18 -13.76 -12.47
C CYS A 89 -14.28 -14.96 -12.14
N GLN A 90 -13.38 -14.78 -11.21
CA GLN A 90 -12.51 -15.83 -10.69
C GLN A 90 -12.75 -15.96 -9.19
N LEU A 91 -13.38 -17.06 -8.80
CA LEU A 91 -13.80 -17.32 -7.44
C LEU A 91 -12.92 -18.41 -6.84
N LYS A 92 -12.56 -18.29 -5.57
CA LYS A 92 -11.87 -19.36 -4.85
C LYS A 92 -12.87 -20.15 -4.03
N VAL A 93 -12.81 -21.47 -4.12
CA VAL A 93 -13.70 -22.38 -3.43
C VAL A 93 -13.24 -22.57 -2.00
N ALA A 94 -14.10 -22.26 -1.02
CA ALA A 94 -13.89 -22.59 0.38
C ALA A 94 -14.36 -24.02 0.69
N PRO A 95 -13.98 -24.62 1.85
CA PRO A 95 -14.59 -25.84 2.33
C PRO A 95 -16.12 -25.72 2.39
N ALA A 96 -16.84 -26.78 2.01
CA ALA A 96 -18.31 -26.70 1.95
C ALA A 96 -18.93 -26.37 3.30
N ASN A 97 -18.33 -26.81 4.39
CA ASN A 97 -18.77 -26.55 5.76
C ASN A 97 -18.19 -25.30 6.39
N ASP A 98 -17.37 -24.50 5.65
CA ASP A 98 -16.75 -23.28 6.19
C ASP A 98 -17.83 -22.24 6.59
N GLY A 99 -17.95 -22.02 7.91
CA GLY A 99 -18.99 -21.16 8.48
C GLY A 99 -20.42 -21.72 8.41
N LEU A 100 -20.62 -22.96 7.93
CA LEU A 100 -21.92 -23.60 7.76
C LEU A 100 -21.96 -24.95 8.50
N LYS A 101 -23.05 -25.20 9.23
CA LYS A 101 -23.32 -26.53 9.81
C LYS A 101 -24.19 -27.40 8.91
N THR A 102 -25.11 -26.78 8.20
CA THR A 102 -26.10 -27.46 7.35
C THR A 102 -26.25 -26.73 6.02
N ASP A 103 -26.73 -27.43 5.00
CA ASP A 103 -27.02 -26.80 3.71
C ASP A 103 -28.06 -25.68 3.84
N PRO A 104 -27.74 -24.43 3.48
CA PRO A 104 -28.68 -23.32 3.62
C PRO A 104 -29.83 -23.36 2.62
N TYR A 105 -29.73 -24.14 1.56
CA TYR A 105 -30.75 -24.31 0.49
C TYR A 105 -31.40 -25.69 0.50
N GLY A 106 -30.87 -26.60 1.31
CA GLY A 106 -31.36 -27.97 1.40
C GLY A 106 -32.53 -28.16 2.36
N VAL A 107 -33.28 -29.22 2.11
CA VAL A 107 -34.32 -29.71 3.04
C VAL A 107 -33.68 -30.75 3.93
N GLY A 108 -33.26 -30.36 5.13
CA GLY A 108 -32.72 -31.30 6.12
C GLY A 108 -31.65 -30.70 7.04
N GLN A 109 -31.36 -31.41 8.12
CA GLN A 109 -30.44 -31.02 9.18
C GLN A 109 -29.08 -31.78 9.09
N ALA A 110 -28.76 -32.38 7.93
CA ALA A 110 -27.51 -33.11 7.78
C ALA A 110 -26.28 -32.22 7.96
N THR A 111 -25.35 -32.67 8.78
CA THR A 111 -24.07 -31.98 8.96
C THR A 111 -23.27 -32.01 7.65
N LEU A 112 -22.78 -30.87 7.22
CA LEU A 112 -21.97 -30.74 6.01
C LEU A 112 -20.58 -31.35 6.23
N ALA A 113 -20.10 -32.09 5.22
CA ALA A 113 -18.70 -32.47 5.12
C ALA A 113 -17.86 -31.27 4.60
N GLU A 114 -16.55 -31.33 4.78
CA GLU A 114 -15.62 -30.33 4.24
C GLU A 114 -15.60 -30.32 2.69
N SER A 115 -15.66 -31.52 2.10
CA SER A 115 -15.63 -31.72 0.66
C SER A 115 -17.01 -31.64 0.02
N TYR A 116 -17.05 -31.26 -1.25
CA TYR A 116 -18.27 -31.24 -2.07
C TYR A 116 -18.62 -32.65 -2.58
N ALA A 117 -19.91 -32.94 -2.64
CA ALA A 117 -20.44 -34.12 -3.31
C ALA A 117 -20.94 -33.72 -4.73
N SER A 118 -21.17 -34.74 -5.57
CA SER A 118 -21.69 -34.53 -6.94
C SER A 118 -23.06 -33.86 -6.97
N GLN A 119 -23.84 -33.97 -5.94
CA GLN A 119 -25.19 -33.41 -5.82
C GLN A 119 -25.26 -32.14 -4.95
N THR A 120 -24.11 -31.60 -4.52
CA THR A 120 -24.10 -30.36 -3.73
C THR A 120 -24.70 -29.23 -4.54
N ASN A 121 -25.74 -28.60 -4.01
CA ASN A 121 -26.53 -27.55 -4.68
C ASN A 121 -26.10 -26.13 -4.31
N PHE A 122 -24.98 -25.97 -3.65
CA PHE A 122 -24.39 -24.69 -3.27
C PHE A 122 -22.88 -24.70 -3.48
N LEU A 123 -22.31 -23.50 -3.58
CA LEU A 123 -20.86 -23.28 -3.58
C LEU A 123 -20.52 -22.26 -2.51
N ASN A 124 -19.58 -22.63 -1.63
CA ASN A 124 -19.05 -21.75 -0.59
C ASN A 124 -17.79 -21.05 -1.14
N ILE A 125 -17.75 -19.74 -1.03
CA ILE A 125 -16.69 -18.88 -1.58
C ILE A 125 -15.75 -18.45 -0.46
N ASP A 126 -14.45 -18.51 -0.71
CA ASP A 126 -13.42 -17.97 0.18
C ASP A 126 -13.43 -16.43 0.09
N ILE A 127 -14.20 -15.81 0.97
CA ILE A 127 -14.38 -14.37 1.01
C ILE A 127 -13.06 -13.64 1.33
N THR A 128 -12.20 -14.25 2.14
CA THR A 128 -10.90 -13.67 2.50
C THR A 128 -10.03 -13.54 1.26
N ALA A 129 -9.90 -14.61 0.49
CA ALA A 129 -9.13 -14.57 -0.76
C ALA A 129 -9.73 -13.61 -1.79
N MET A 130 -11.08 -13.48 -1.83
CA MET A 130 -11.75 -12.53 -2.72
C MET A 130 -11.56 -11.07 -2.32
N ALA A 131 -11.47 -10.79 -1.02
CA ALA A 131 -11.37 -9.43 -0.47
C ALA A 131 -9.92 -8.91 -0.40
N GLU A 132 -8.93 -9.79 -0.43
CA GLU A 132 -7.52 -9.41 -0.37
C GLU A 132 -7.10 -8.63 -1.61
N SER A 133 -6.71 -7.38 -1.41
CA SER A 133 -6.18 -6.52 -2.48
C SER A 133 -4.84 -7.00 -3.04
N VAL A 134 -4.20 -7.95 -2.37
CA VAL A 134 -2.86 -8.48 -2.69
C VAL A 134 -2.93 -9.64 -3.69
N ASN A 135 -4.08 -10.30 -3.82
CA ASN A 135 -4.24 -11.43 -4.74
C ASN A 135 -5.10 -11.06 -5.97
N PRO A 136 -4.48 -10.58 -7.06
CA PRO A 136 -5.21 -10.18 -8.26
C PRO A 136 -5.87 -11.36 -9.01
N ASN A 137 -5.65 -12.60 -8.55
CA ASN A 137 -6.16 -13.81 -9.20
C ASN A 137 -7.65 -14.07 -8.91
N PHE A 138 -8.20 -13.44 -7.84
CA PHE A 138 -9.60 -13.62 -7.47
C PHE A 138 -10.33 -12.28 -7.54
N PHE A 139 -11.36 -12.21 -8.35
CA PHE A 139 -12.11 -10.97 -8.56
C PHE A 139 -13.48 -11.23 -9.20
N GLY A 140 -14.30 -10.21 -9.16
CA GLY A 140 -15.55 -10.18 -9.90
C GLY A 140 -16.73 -10.69 -9.08
N ASN A 141 -17.82 -10.94 -9.80
CA ASN A 141 -19.09 -11.35 -9.27
C ASN A 141 -19.76 -12.30 -10.27
N ALA A 142 -20.29 -13.40 -9.80
CA ALA A 142 -20.99 -14.38 -10.61
C ALA A 142 -22.39 -13.87 -10.99
N ASN A 143 -22.85 -14.11 -12.20
CA ASN A 143 -24.21 -13.78 -12.61
C ASN A 143 -25.15 -14.94 -12.44
N VAL A 144 -26.42 -14.68 -12.11
CA VAL A 144 -27.44 -15.71 -12.12
C VAL A 144 -27.63 -16.25 -13.53
N GLY A 145 -27.68 -17.56 -13.69
CA GLY A 145 -27.79 -18.25 -14.96
C GLY A 145 -26.47 -18.51 -15.68
N GLU A 146 -25.32 -18.00 -15.17
CA GLU A 146 -24.04 -18.30 -15.81
C GLU A 146 -23.47 -19.65 -15.37
N VAL A 147 -22.65 -20.23 -16.24
CA VAL A 147 -21.93 -21.48 -15.97
C VAL A 147 -20.63 -21.15 -15.26
N LEU A 148 -20.43 -21.82 -14.13
CA LEU A 148 -19.18 -21.83 -13.36
C LEU A 148 -18.38 -23.07 -13.71
N VAL A 149 -17.09 -22.93 -13.94
CA VAL A 149 -16.17 -24.03 -14.29
C VAL A 149 -15.00 -24.09 -13.33
N GLY A 150 -14.88 -25.21 -12.62
CA GLY A 150 -13.71 -25.51 -11.77
C GLY A 150 -12.48 -25.79 -12.62
N GLN A 151 -11.39 -25.10 -12.32
CA GLN A 151 -10.18 -25.21 -13.14
C GLN A 151 -9.37 -26.46 -12.87
N THR A 152 -9.48 -27.05 -11.68
CA THR A 152 -8.78 -28.28 -11.31
C THR A 152 -9.68 -29.50 -11.52
N SER A 153 -10.92 -29.42 -11.07
CA SER A 153 -11.86 -30.53 -11.11
C SER A 153 -12.51 -30.73 -12.48
N GLY A 154 -12.62 -29.68 -13.28
CA GLY A 154 -13.49 -29.66 -14.47
C GLY A 154 -14.97 -29.67 -14.11
N ALA A 155 -15.33 -29.43 -12.85
CA ALA A 155 -16.71 -29.33 -12.39
C ALA A 155 -17.44 -28.19 -13.10
N ARG A 156 -18.70 -28.41 -13.46
CA ARG A 156 -19.57 -27.42 -14.09
C ARG A 156 -20.87 -27.28 -13.34
N ALA A 157 -21.26 -26.07 -13.05
CA ALA A 157 -22.52 -25.74 -12.38
C ALA A 157 -23.12 -24.46 -12.95
N VAL A 158 -24.42 -24.30 -12.89
CA VAL A 158 -25.11 -23.06 -13.23
C VAL A 158 -25.50 -22.35 -11.96
N VAL A 159 -25.21 -21.06 -11.85
CA VAL A 159 -25.63 -20.22 -10.73
C VAL A 159 -27.14 -20.07 -10.74
N ARG A 160 -27.80 -20.63 -9.73
CA ARG A 160 -29.26 -20.54 -9.61
C ARG A 160 -29.69 -19.28 -8.87
N ASP A 161 -29.03 -18.96 -7.77
CA ASP A 161 -29.35 -17.81 -6.96
C ASP A 161 -28.11 -17.32 -6.16
N ARG A 162 -28.08 -16.03 -5.87
CA ARG A 162 -27.06 -15.37 -5.07
C ARG A 162 -27.67 -14.32 -4.12
N ARG A 163 -28.81 -14.66 -3.56
CA ARG A 163 -29.47 -13.79 -2.58
C ARG A 163 -28.57 -13.52 -1.38
N LEU A 164 -28.58 -12.27 -0.91
CA LEU A 164 -28.04 -11.95 0.40
C LEU A 164 -29.00 -12.49 1.45
N LEU A 165 -28.67 -13.62 2.05
CA LEU A 165 -29.46 -14.28 3.08
C LEU A 165 -28.67 -14.32 4.37
N SER A 166 -29.21 -13.76 5.46
CA SER A 166 -28.62 -13.91 6.78
C SER A 166 -28.73 -15.36 7.27
N ASP A 167 -27.70 -15.83 7.96
CA ASP A 167 -27.68 -17.16 8.56
C ASP A 167 -28.66 -17.32 9.73
N ASN A 168 -28.64 -18.46 10.40
CA ASN A 168 -29.51 -18.78 11.52
C ASN A 168 -29.24 -17.99 12.80
N ILE A 169 -28.11 -17.26 12.87
CA ILE A 169 -27.75 -16.38 13.99
C ILE A 169 -27.71 -14.89 13.59
N GLY A 170 -28.08 -14.57 12.37
CA GLY A 170 -28.14 -13.22 11.87
C GLY A 170 -26.84 -12.66 11.32
N ASN A 171 -25.90 -13.49 10.89
CA ASN A 171 -24.70 -13.07 10.22
C ASN A 171 -24.87 -13.12 8.70
N LEU A 172 -24.21 -12.21 8.01
CA LEU A 172 -24.17 -12.14 6.56
C LEU A 172 -22.76 -11.78 6.10
N GLN A 173 -22.15 -12.63 5.29
CA GLN A 173 -20.79 -12.46 4.77
C GLN A 173 -20.79 -12.51 3.25
N GLY A 174 -19.86 -11.76 2.65
CA GLY A 174 -19.69 -11.75 1.21
C GLY A 174 -18.72 -10.69 0.76
N THR A 175 -18.76 -10.40 -0.54
CA THR A 175 -18.01 -9.29 -1.14
C THR A 175 -18.91 -8.42 -2.01
N LEU A 176 -18.65 -7.12 -2.00
CA LEU A 176 -19.15 -6.16 -2.97
C LEU A 176 -18.13 -6.04 -4.09
N PHE A 177 -18.51 -6.36 -5.30
CA PHE A 177 -17.71 -6.11 -6.49
C PHE A 177 -17.95 -4.70 -7.01
N ILE A 178 -16.92 -3.86 -6.95
CA ILE A 178 -16.91 -2.56 -7.61
C ILE A 178 -16.44 -2.76 -9.05
N PRO A 179 -17.30 -2.51 -10.05
CA PRO A 179 -16.91 -2.67 -11.45
C PRO A 179 -15.96 -1.56 -11.91
N SER A 180 -15.31 -1.76 -13.06
CA SER A 180 -14.36 -0.79 -13.59
C SER A 180 -15.02 0.54 -13.94
N PRO A 181 -14.54 1.68 -13.39
CA PRO A 181 -15.08 3.00 -13.71
C PRO A 181 -14.71 3.48 -15.13
N LYS A 182 -13.84 2.75 -15.83
CA LYS A 182 -13.46 3.07 -17.21
C LYS A 182 -14.56 2.72 -18.23
N ASN A 183 -15.48 1.81 -17.87
CA ASN A 183 -16.60 1.47 -18.70
C ASN A 183 -17.78 2.38 -18.35
N ASP A 184 -18.27 3.17 -19.30
CA ASP A 184 -19.36 4.13 -19.10
C ASP A 184 -20.69 3.50 -18.72
N SER A 185 -20.89 2.22 -19.03
CA SER A 185 -22.08 1.45 -18.64
C SER A 185 -22.10 1.04 -17.18
N ASN A 186 -20.97 1.15 -16.48
CA ASN A 186 -20.87 0.75 -15.09
C ASN A 186 -21.19 1.93 -14.13
N PRO A 187 -21.79 1.64 -12.97
CA PRO A 187 -21.91 2.65 -11.94
C PRO A 187 -20.51 3.08 -11.46
N ARG A 188 -20.37 4.37 -11.14
CA ARG A 188 -19.12 4.98 -10.68
C ARG A 188 -19.34 5.63 -9.33
N TRP A 189 -18.42 5.39 -8.41
CA TRP A 189 -18.42 6.05 -7.10
C TRP A 189 -17.12 6.83 -6.93
N ALA A 190 -17.25 8.09 -6.55
CA ALA A 190 -16.12 8.93 -6.25
C ALA A 190 -15.36 8.40 -5.04
N THR A 191 -14.06 8.64 -4.98
CA THR A 191 -13.24 8.37 -3.79
C THR A 191 -13.70 9.25 -2.61
N GLY A 192 -13.30 8.89 -1.40
CA GLY A 192 -13.74 9.50 -0.16
C GLY A 192 -14.56 8.54 0.70
N THR A 193 -15.27 9.07 1.67
CA THR A 193 -16.15 8.29 2.57
C THR A 193 -17.48 8.03 1.88
N ARG A 194 -17.88 6.76 1.79
CA ARG A 194 -19.13 6.29 1.18
C ARG A 194 -19.96 5.53 2.20
N SER A 195 -21.27 5.75 2.20
CA SER A 195 -22.17 4.99 3.07
C SER A 195 -22.43 3.60 2.51
N VAL A 196 -22.47 2.61 3.37
CA VAL A 196 -22.88 1.23 3.04
C VAL A 196 -24.02 0.85 3.95
N ARG A 197 -25.12 0.38 3.39
CA ARG A 197 -26.28 -0.05 4.14
C ARG A 197 -26.77 -1.41 3.66
N PHE A 198 -27.01 -2.29 4.60
CA PHE A 198 -27.74 -3.55 4.42
C PHE A 198 -29.11 -3.40 5.07
N THR A 199 -30.18 -3.78 4.39
CA THR A 199 -31.54 -3.61 4.89
C THR A 199 -32.48 -4.66 4.32
N THR A 200 -33.55 -4.95 5.03
CA THR A 200 -34.64 -5.80 4.53
C THR A 200 -35.54 -5.07 3.54
N SER A 201 -35.46 -3.75 3.45
CA SER A 201 -36.23 -2.94 2.51
C SER A 201 -35.60 -2.93 1.11
N PRO A 202 -36.32 -3.36 0.07
CA PRO A 202 -35.81 -3.31 -1.31
C PRO A 202 -35.70 -1.89 -1.88
N THR A 203 -36.36 -0.91 -1.24
CA THR A 203 -36.39 0.50 -1.66
C THR A 203 -35.54 1.41 -0.80
N ASN A 204 -34.66 0.83 0.05
CA ASN A 204 -33.85 1.59 1.02
C ASN A 204 -34.68 2.48 1.98
N SER A 205 -35.91 2.09 2.26
CA SER A 205 -36.74 2.80 3.24
C SER A 205 -36.10 2.82 4.63
N LYS A 206 -36.32 3.90 5.36
CA LYS A 206 -35.94 4.04 6.78
C LYS A 206 -37.18 4.22 7.66
N ALA A 207 -38.37 4.11 7.06
CA ALA A 207 -39.63 4.31 7.78
C ALA A 207 -39.86 3.12 8.74
N SER A 208 -40.44 3.43 9.87
CA SER A 208 -40.85 2.40 10.84
C SER A 208 -41.94 1.50 10.23
N GLY A 209 -41.73 0.19 10.29
CA GLY A 209 -42.62 -0.83 9.70
C GLY A 209 -42.20 -1.31 8.32
N ASP A 210 -41.38 -0.57 7.59
CA ASP A 210 -40.82 -1.01 6.28
C ASP A 210 -39.53 -1.79 6.41
N VAL A 211 -38.86 -1.74 7.56
CA VAL A 211 -37.55 -2.32 7.81
C VAL A 211 -37.61 -3.20 9.07
N ASP A 212 -37.39 -4.49 8.88
CA ASP A 212 -37.28 -5.45 9.97
C ASP A 212 -35.87 -5.47 10.58
N SER A 213 -34.86 -5.23 9.75
CA SER A 213 -33.46 -5.24 10.16
C SER A 213 -32.61 -4.45 9.19
N SER A 214 -31.65 -3.69 9.70
CA SER A 214 -30.67 -2.98 8.91
C SER A 214 -29.34 -2.82 9.64
N ALA A 215 -28.26 -2.67 8.87
CA ALA A 215 -26.94 -2.33 9.35
C ALA A 215 -26.34 -1.27 8.45
N ASP A 216 -25.79 -0.23 9.06
CA ASP A 216 -25.19 0.91 8.37
C ASP A 216 -23.71 1.01 8.76
N THR A 217 -22.85 1.27 7.77
CA THR A 217 -21.42 1.52 7.98
C THR A 217 -20.89 2.49 6.91
N THR A 218 -19.62 2.81 6.97
CA THR A 218 -18.96 3.63 5.96
C THR A 218 -17.75 2.91 5.38
N TYR A 219 -17.54 3.11 4.09
CA TYR A 219 -16.35 2.67 3.39
C TYR A 219 -15.50 3.89 3.02
N GLN A 220 -14.23 3.88 3.39
CA GLN A 220 -13.29 4.94 3.02
C GLN A 220 -12.44 4.49 1.83
N ALA A 221 -12.65 5.13 0.70
CA ALA A 221 -11.87 4.92 -0.52
C ALA A 221 -10.85 6.04 -0.66
N THR A 222 -9.59 5.74 -0.41
CA THR A 222 -8.48 6.66 -0.66
C THR A 222 -7.64 6.13 -1.80
N GLY A 223 -7.13 7.00 -2.65
CA GLY A 223 -6.25 6.60 -3.74
C GLY A 223 -5.51 7.79 -4.31
N THR A 224 -4.20 7.68 -4.36
CA THR A 224 -3.33 8.58 -5.10
C THR A 224 -2.70 7.83 -6.26
N LEU A 225 -2.74 8.41 -7.44
CA LEU A 225 -1.99 7.94 -8.60
C LEU A 225 -0.65 8.66 -8.58
N ARG A 226 0.42 7.90 -8.42
CA ARG A 226 1.78 8.40 -8.58
C ARG A 226 2.29 7.92 -9.93
N VAL A 227 2.65 8.84 -10.79
CA VAL A 227 3.37 8.55 -12.03
C VAL A 227 4.84 8.66 -11.70
N VAL A 228 5.54 7.54 -11.73
CA VAL A 228 6.97 7.47 -11.45
C VAL A 228 7.73 7.20 -12.74
N ARG A 229 8.92 7.79 -12.85
CA ARG A 229 9.89 7.46 -13.90
C ARG A 229 11.05 6.74 -13.24
N GLU A 230 11.31 5.52 -13.66
CA GLU A 230 12.51 4.80 -13.29
C GLU A 230 13.70 5.40 -14.06
N ASN A 231 14.69 5.90 -13.34
CA ASN A 231 15.93 6.36 -13.93
C ASN A 231 16.95 5.22 -13.92
N ILE A 232 17.27 4.71 -15.10
CA ILE A 232 18.26 3.65 -15.27
C ILE A 232 19.53 4.26 -15.86
N LEU A 233 20.64 4.16 -15.15
CA LEU A 233 21.95 4.47 -15.68
C LEU A 233 22.56 3.20 -16.31
N ALA A 234 22.76 3.19 -17.61
CA ALA A 234 23.50 2.15 -18.29
C ALA A 234 24.98 2.58 -18.40
N ILE A 235 25.85 1.92 -17.66
CA ILE A 235 27.30 2.16 -17.75
C ILE A 235 27.89 1.15 -18.74
N ARG A 236 28.46 1.62 -19.83
CA ARG A 236 29.35 0.82 -20.67
C ARG A 236 30.75 0.92 -20.08
N ASN A 237 31.35 -0.23 -19.77
CA ASN A 237 32.79 -0.22 -19.50
C ASN A 237 33.53 0.25 -20.74
N ALA A 238 34.45 1.20 -20.55
CA ALA A 238 35.31 1.66 -21.62
C ALA A 238 36.07 0.46 -22.22
N GLU A 239 35.99 0.32 -23.52
CA GLU A 239 36.74 -0.68 -24.26
C GLU A 239 38.25 -0.36 -24.10
N VAL A 240 38.96 -1.23 -23.39
CA VAL A 240 40.41 -1.08 -23.27
C VAL A 240 41.03 -1.60 -24.58
N VAL A 241 41.30 -0.69 -25.50
CA VAL A 241 42.17 -0.99 -26.66
C VAL A 241 43.59 -1.12 -26.11
N ARG A 242 44.06 -2.38 -26.03
CA ARG A 242 45.48 -2.62 -25.75
C ARG A 242 46.23 -2.44 -27.06
N ASP A 243 46.85 -1.30 -27.21
CA ASP A 243 47.87 -1.07 -28.20
C ASP A 243 49.24 -1.37 -27.54
N THR A 244 49.87 -2.42 -28.01
CA THR A 244 51.19 -2.82 -27.50
C THR A 244 52.25 -2.00 -28.22
N VAL A 245 52.55 -0.82 -27.67
CA VAL A 245 53.76 -0.08 -28.05
C VAL A 245 54.87 -0.50 -27.09
N ASN A 246 55.84 -1.30 -27.61
CA ASN A 246 57.07 -1.57 -26.89
C ASN A 246 57.96 -0.31 -26.95
N ASP A 247 57.86 0.53 -25.95
CA ASP A 247 58.82 1.62 -25.70
C ASP A 247 59.37 1.47 -24.28
N THR A 248 60.68 1.12 -24.20
CA THR A 248 61.40 0.99 -22.95
C THR A 248 61.72 2.40 -22.44
N ARG A 249 60.80 3.00 -21.68
CA ARG A 249 61.02 4.23 -20.97
C ARG A 249 60.72 4.05 -19.52
N THR A 250 61.71 4.31 -18.65
CA THR A 250 61.55 4.34 -17.21
C THR A 250 60.49 5.36 -16.84
N VAL A 251 59.28 4.91 -16.43
CA VAL A 251 58.21 5.78 -15.98
C VAL A 251 58.22 5.76 -14.47
N THR A 252 58.47 6.91 -13.88
CA THR A 252 58.21 7.20 -12.48
C THR A 252 56.69 7.20 -12.30
N THR A 253 56.15 6.18 -11.67
CA THR A 253 54.70 6.06 -11.43
C THR A 253 54.32 7.02 -10.32
N THR A 254 53.79 8.20 -10.67
CA THR A 254 53.01 9.00 -9.74
C THR A 254 51.65 8.32 -9.65
N ARG A 255 51.37 7.67 -8.53
CA ARG A 255 50.03 7.16 -8.24
C ARG A 255 49.09 8.34 -8.01
N THR A 256 48.37 8.74 -9.03
CA THR A 256 47.21 9.63 -8.86
C THR A 256 46.04 8.75 -8.46
N SER A 257 45.71 8.71 -7.20
CA SER A 257 44.43 8.14 -6.74
C SER A 257 43.35 9.14 -7.10
N THR A 258 42.54 8.83 -8.12
CA THR A 258 41.32 9.59 -8.39
C THR A 258 40.33 9.24 -7.27
N ARG A 259 40.22 10.13 -6.31
CA ARG A 259 39.15 10.06 -5.29
C ARG A 259 37.87 10.49 -5.98
N GLN A 260 36.89 9.61 -5.99
CA GLN A 260 35.55 9.95 -6.42
C GLN A 260 34.96 10.87 -5.35
N ILE A 261 34.83 12.14 -5.66
CA ILE A 261 34.23 13.14 -4.77
C ILE A 261 32.72 12.97 -4.92
N GLY A 262 32.06 12.55 -3.87
CA GLY A 262 30.61 12.42 -3.80
C GLY A 262 30.19 12.39 -2.33
N TRP A 263 28.99 12.86 -2.07
CA TRP A 263 28.41 12.78 -0.73
C TRP A 263 28.00 11.35 -0.42
N TYR A 264 28.52 10.79 0.69
CA TYR A 264 28.13 9.49 1.20
C TYR A 264 26.92 9.64 2.11
N ASP A 265 25.85 8.92 1.79
CA ASP A 265 24.66 8.68 2.62
C ASP A 265 24.13 9.93 3.36
N PRO A 266 23.74 10.99 2.62
CA PRO A 266 23.28 12.22 3.23
C PRO A 266 22.02 11.98 4.07
N LEU A 267 21.96 12.68 5.22
CA LEU A 267 20.86 12.63 6.15
C LEU A 267 20.09 13.95 6.12
N ALA A 268 18.76 13.91 6.13
CA ALA A 268 17.97 15.12 6.30
C ALA A 268 16.82 14.93 7.28
N GLN A 269 16.49 16.02 7.99
CA GLN A 269 15.35 16.11 8.88
C GLN A 269 14.50 17.31 8.47
N SER A 270 13.24 17.08 8.09
CA SER A 270 12.32 18.19 7.86
C SER A 270 11.84 18.79 9.18
N PHE A 271 11.44 20.05 9.13
CA PHE A 271 10.87 20.77 10.26
C PHE A 271 9.91 21.86 9.76
N LEU A 272 8.96 22.20 10.61
CA LEU A 272 7.96 23.23 10.38
C LEU A 272 7.99 24.23 11.53
N VAL A 273 8.09 25.52 11.19
CA VAL A 273 8.01 26.60 12.17
C VAL A 273 6.60 27.16 12.17
N ALA A 274 5.95 27.13 13.34
CA ALA A 274 4.56 27.59 13.50
C ALA A 274 4.47 29.04 14.04
N GLU A 275 5.58 29.66 14.44
CA GLU A 275 5.61 31.01 14.97
C GLU A 275 5.17 32.04 13.95
N GLU A 276 4.13 32.82 14.28
CA GLU A 276 3.60 33.85 13.40
C GLU A 276 4.69 34.87 13.03
N GLY A 277 4.89 35.11 11.73
CA GLY A 277 5.95 35.94 11.20
C GLY A 277 7.28 35.25 10.92
N GLY A 278 7.38 33.96 11.23
CA GLY A 278 8.59 33.15 11.05
C GLY A 278 9.68 33.44 12.08
N VAL A 279 10.82 32.76 11.94
CA VAL A 279 11.95 32.87 12.86
C VAL A 279 13.26 33.06 12.11
N PHE A 280 14.28 33.56 12.83
CA PHE A 280 15.65 33.62 12.35
C PHE A 280 16.50 32.57 13.05
N LEU A 281 16.98 31.58 12.31
CA LEU A 281 17.92 30.59 12.80
C LEU A 281 19.35 31.11 12.77
N SER A 282 20.05 31.04 13.89
CA SER A 282 21.48 31.39 13.99
C SER A 282 22.38 30.17 14.03
N SER A 283 21.88 29.05 14.49
CA SER A 283 22.64 27.79 14.61
C SER A 283 21.72 26.58 14.70
N VAL A 284 22.28 25.40 14.46
CA VAL A 284 21.64 24.09 14.67
C VAL A 284 22.56 23.19 15.47
N ASP A 285 22.04 22.55 16.48
CA ASP A 285 22.76 21.60 17.32
C ASP A 285 22.51 20.17 16.85
N ILE A 286 23.57 19.42 16.53
CA ILE A 286 23.54 18.03 16.09
C ILE A 286 24.34 17.17 17.07
N PHE A 287 23.84 15.99 17.40
CA PHE A 287 24.46 15.07 18.35
C PHE A 287 25.13 13.92 17.60
N PHE A 288 26.45 13.81 17.71
CA PHE A 288 27.22 12.77 17.02
C PHE A 288 27.63 11.65 17.97
N LYS A 289 27.55 10.41 17.45
CA LYS A 289 28.07 9.21 18.10
C LYS A 289 29.48 8.90 17.63
N THR A 290 29.74 9.03 16.34
CA THR A 290 31.06 8.81 15.74
C THR A 290 31.36 9.92 14.72
N LYS A 291 32.62 10.12 14.41
CA LYS A 291 33.11 11.08 13.42
C LYS A 291 34.29 10.52 12.63
N ASP A 292 34.50 11.03 11.43
CA ASP A 292 35.73 10.82 10.68
C ASP A 292 36.90 11.59 11.32
N SER A 293 38.12 11.13 11.15
CA SER A 293 39.30 11.77 11.69
C SER A 293 39.77 13.00 10.92
N ASN A 294 39.43 13.10 9.61
CA ASN A 294 39.98 14.11 8.71
C ASN A 294 38.97 14.78 7.77
N ILE A 295 37.82 14.11 7.51
CA ILE A 295 36.86 14.60 6.55
C ILE A 295 35.84 15.47 7.25
N PRO A 296 35.62 16.74 6.80
CA PRO A 296 34.63 17.62 7.39
C PRO A 296 33.20 17.18 7.09
N ILE A 297 32.26 17.75 7.84
CA ILE A 297 30.83 17.59 7.61
C ILE A 297 30.20 18.96 7.33
N SER A 298 29.33 19.01 6.34
CA SER A 298 28.59 20.20 5.96
C SER A 298 27.12 20.06 6.32
N MET A 299 26.51 21.16 6.75
CA MET A 299 25.09 21.28 7.00
C MET A 299 24.49 22.38 6.14
N GLN A 300 23.28 22.11 5.63
CA GLN A 300 22.52 23.06 4.79
C GLN A 300 21.06 23.05 5.22
N ILE A 301 20.39 24.20 5.11
CA ILE A 301 18.94 24.24 5.16
C ILE A 301 18.41 24.37 3.74
N ARG A 302 17.51 23.48 3.37
CA ARG A 302 16.90 23.43 2.04
C ARG A 302 15.41 23.59 2.11
N THR A 303 14.81 24.05 1.04
CA THR A 303 13.36 24.03 0.87
C THR A 303 12.86 22.61 0.67
N MET A 304 11.58 22.40 0.92
CA MET A 304 10.91 21.12 0.63
C MET A 304 10.07 21.27 -0.64
N GLU A 305 10.13 20.27 -1.49
CA GLU A 305 9.33 20.20 -2.70
C GLU A 305 8.65 18.82 -2.78
N ASN A 306 7.33 18.82 -2.87
CA ASN A 306 6.53 17.57 -2.89
C ASN A 306 6.79 16.62 -1.71
N GLY A 307 7.14 17.16 -0.53
CA GLY A 307 7.43 16.37 0.68
C GLY A 307 8.84 15.77 0.71
N TYR A 308 9.76 16.25 -0.15
CA TYR A 308 11.17 15.85 -0.17
C TYR A 308 12.10 17.07 -0.14
N PRO A 309 13.32 16.94 0.41
CA PRO A 309 14.33 17.98 0.33
C PRO A 309 14.61 18.37 -1.12
N SER A 310 14.52 19.66 -1.42
CA SER A 310 14.81 20.19 -2.76
C SER A 310 16.31 20.42 -2.98
N LYS A 311 16.68 20.90 -4.16
CA LYS A 311 18.05 21.35 -4.46
C LYS A 311 18.33 22.78 -4.01
N GLU A 312 17.28 23.52 -3.64
CA GLU A 312 17.41 24.92 -3.27
C GLU A 312 17.89 25.04 -1.82
N ILE A 313 19.08 25.64 -1.66
CA ILE A 313 19.68 25.93 -0.36
C ILE A 313 19.26 27.35 0.03
N LEU A 314 18.81 27.54 1.26
CA LEU A 314 18.51 28.86 1.76
C LEU A 314 19.79 29.71 1.83
N PRO A 315 19.74 31.01 1.49
CA PRO A 315 20.89 31.89 1.59
C PRO A 315 21.51 31.87 3.00
N PHE A 316 22.83 31.79 3.07
CA PHE A 316 23.63 31.77 4.32
C PHE A 316 23.47 30.54 5.20
N SER A 317 22.74 29.51 4.77
CA SER A 317 22.49 28.29 5.55
C SER A 317 23.51 27.16 5.30
N ASP A 318 24.50 27.38 4.46
CA ASP A 318 25.59 26.43 4.22
C ASP A 318 26.69 26.63 5.26
N CYS A 319 26.98 25.62 6.04
CA CYS A 319 27.94 25.63 7.13
C CYS A 319 28.76 24.34 7.13
N THR A 320 30.08 24.44 7.06
CA THR A 320 30.99 23.30 7.13
C THR A 320 31.77 23.38 8.44
N VAL A 321 31.85 22.24 9.13
CA VAL A 321 32.56 22.09 10.40
C VAL A 321 33.63 21.03 10.21
N ASP A 322 34.85 21.34 10.59
CA ASP A 322 35.97 20.40 10.54
C ASP A 322 35.79 19.28 11.57
N SER A 323 36.34 18.11 11.25
CA SER A 323 36.20 16.92 12.09
C SER A 323 36.69 17.10 13.54
N ASP A 324 37.72 17.91 13.73
CA ASP A 324 38.28 18.18 15.07
C ASP A 324 37.33 19.00 15.96
N GLN A 325 36.44 19.79 15.37
CA GLN A 325 35.45 20.62 16.06
C GLN A 325 34.15 19.87 16.38
N ILE A 326 34.02 18.63 15.91
CA ILE A 326 32.85 17.80 16.20
C ILE A 326 33.02 17.13 17.55
N GLU A 327 32.10 17.41 18.45
CA GLU A 327 32.00 16.77 19.77
C GLU A 327 31.23 15.46 19.67
N LEU A 328 31.72 14.43 20.38
CA LEU A 328 31.08 13.12 20.43
C LEU A 328 30.35 12.92 21.75
N SER A 329 29.25 12.20 21.71
CA SER A 329 28.46 11.89 22.90
C SER A 329 27.93 10.45 22.84
N ASP A 330 28.14 9.69 23.91
CA ASP A 330 27.62 8.32 24.04
C ASP A 330 26.13 8.29 24.41
N ASN A 331 25.55 9.41 24.79
CA ASN A 331 24.19 9.51 25.30
C ASN A 331 23.39 10.70 24.70
N ALA A 332 23.87 11.29 23.63
CA ALA A 332 23.28 12.47 22.98
C ALA A 332 23.15 13.70 23.93
N ALA A 333 24.04 13.85 24.92
CA ALA A 333 24.00 14.98 25.85
C ALA A 333 24.88 16.16 25.41
N ILE A 334 25.87 15.92 24.54
CA ILE A 334 26.83 16.94 24.07
C ILE A 334 26.55 17.26 22.61
N PRO A 335 26.09 18.48 22.28
CA PRO A 335 25.83 18.87 20.90
C PRO A 335 27.08 19.37 20.21
N SER A 336 27.19 19.11 18.93
CA SER A 336 28.06 19.85 18.01
C SER A 336 27.24 20.95 17.34
N ARG A 337 27.68 22.21 17.48
CA ARG A 337 26.94 23.37 17.05
C ARG A 337 27.39 23.86 15.67
N PHE A 338 26.48 23.88 14.73
CA PHE A 338 26.66 24.46 13.40
C PHE A 338 26.14 25.88 13.41
N VAL A 339 27.05 26.86 13.33
CA VAL A 339 26.71 28.29 13.39
C VAL A 339 26.68 28.86 11.98
N PHE A 340 25.56 29.47 11.60
CA PHE A 340 25.43 30.14 10.32
C PHE A 340 26.21 31.45 10.27
N ARG A 341 26.74 31.77 9.09
CA ARG A 341 27.46 33.07 8.86
C ARG A 341 26.58 34.29 9.13
N SER A 342 25.29 34.15 8.86
CA SER A 342 24.26 35.15 9.13
C SER A 342 22.96 34.42 9.51
N PRO A 343 22.08 35.06 10.29
CA PRO A 343 20.78 34.45 10.62
C PRO A 343 19.99 34.12 9.36
N VAL A 344 19.46 32.90 9.30
CA VAL A 344 18.70 32.37 8.18
C VAL A 344 17.21 32.52 8.48
N TYR A 345 16.48 33.23 7.64
CA TYR A 345 15.04 33.40 7.82
C TYR A 345 14.27 32.16 7.41
N ILE A 346 13.45 31.66 8.32
CA ILE A 346 12.52 30.54 8.12
C ILE A 346 11.11 31.11 8.19
N LYS A 347 10.38 30.95 7.10
CA LYS A 347 9.00 31.43 7.00
C LYS A 347 8.06 30.54 7.82
N ALA A 348 7.07 31.14 8.48
CA ALA A 348 6.01 30.41 9.17
C ALA A 348 5.21 29.50 8.22
N ASP A 349 4.71 28.38 8.73
CA ASP A 349 3.87 27.43 8.02
C ASP A 349 4.45 26.91 6.70
N THR A 350 5.78 26.93 6.59
CA THR A 350 6.52 26.45 5.41
C THR A 350 7.52 25.39 5.88
N GLU A 351 7.46 24.22 5.25
CA GLU A 351 8.34 23.10 5.58
C GLU A 351 9.73 23.29 4.97
N TYR A 352 10.76 23.13 5.78
CA TYR A 352 12.17 23.14 5.40
C TYR A 352 12.84 21.88 5.91
N CYS A 353 14.07 21.62 5.50
CA CYS A 353 14.86 20.53 6.02
C CYS A 353 16.30 20.94 6.32
N VAL A 354 16.82 20.38 7.40
CA VAL A 354 18.24 20.37 7.70
C VAL A 354 18.85 19.17 6.98
N VAL A 355 19.90 19.39 6.20
CA VAL A 355 20.60 18.35 5.44
C VAL A 355 22.04 18.27 5.91
N LEU A 356 22.51 17.10 6.28
CA LEU A 356 23.90 16.81 6.62
C LEU A 356 24.58 16.07 5.48
N LEU A 357 25.75 16.51 5.10
CA LEU A 357 26.52 16.03 3.95
C LEU A 357 27.97 15.80 4.37
N SER A 358 28.52 14.65 4.04
CA SER A 358 29.94 14.35 4.20
C SER A 358 30.40 13.40 3.10
N ASP A 359 31.68 13.45 2.78
CA ASP A 359 32.35 12.45 1.93
C ASP A 359 32.84 11.23 2.72
N SER A 360 32.46 11.11 4.00
CA SER A 360 32.78 10.01 4.89
C SER A 360 31.52 9.27 5.33
N ASN A 361 31.63 7.97 5.48
CA ASN A 361 30.60 7.09 6.04
C ASN A 361 30.83 6.81 7.54
N GLU A 362 31.80 7.45 8.18
CA GLU A 362 32.12 7.24 9.59
C GLU A 362 31.29 8.13 10.52
N TYR A 363 30.61 9.15 10.00
CA TYR A 363 29.72 9.98 10.79
C TYR A 363 28.43 9.25 11.15
N GLN A 364 28.14 9.16 12.44
CA GLN A 364 26.86 8.67 12.95
C GLN A 364 26.23 9.75 13.84
N VAL A 365 24.96 10.03 13.63
CA VAL A 365 24.21 10.99 14.44
C VAL A 365 23.16 10.28 15.29
N TRP A 366 22.92 10.81 16.47
CA TRP A 366 21.81 10.37 17.30
C TRP A 366 20.50 10.88 16.71
N ILE A 367 19.53 9.99 16.60
CA ILE A 367 18.17 10.31 16.18
C ILE A 367 17.18 9.84 17.24
N SER A 368 16.01 10.47 17.30
CA SER A 368 14.92 10.03 18.15
C SER A 368 13.66 9.81 17.32
N ARG A 369 12.87 8.83 17.71
CA ARG A 369 11.60 8.52 17.08
C ARG A 369 10.48 8.52 18.12
N MET A 370 9.34 9.07 17.78
CA MET A 370 8.15 9.05 18.63
C MET A 370 7.80 7.60 19.03
N GLY A 371 7.56 7.40 20.32
CA GLY A 371 7.24 6.10 20.89
C GLY A 371 8.44 5.24 21.29
N ASP A 372 9.68 5.59 20.90
CA ASP A 372 10.88 4.90 21.35
C ASP A 372 11.25 5.32 22.79
N ILE A 373 12.01 4.46 23.43
CA ILE A 373 12.59 4.77 24.75
C ILE A 373 13.89 5.55 24.52
N ASP A 374 14.09 6.63 25.27
CA ASP A 374 15.30 7.44 25.18
C ASP A 374 16.58 6.67 25.58
N VAL A 375 17.74 7.25 25.31
CA VAL A 375 19.03 6.62 25.57
C VAL A 375 19.24 6.30 27.06
N SER A 376 18.54 7.00 27.97
CA SER A 376 18.61 6.73 29.43
C SER A 376 17.81 5.50 29.85
N GLY A 377 16.93 4.98 28.97
CA GLY A 377 16.06 3.85 29.27
C GLY A 377 14.88 4.14 30.20
N THR A 378 14.66 5.41 30.54
CA THR A 378 13.69 5.81 31.57
C THR A 378 12.50 6.61 31.05
N ARG A 379 12.58 7.19 29.82
CA ARG A 379 11.53 8.04 29.25
C ARG A 379 11.14 7.54 27.88
N THR A 380 9.85 7.54 27.60
CA THR A 380 9.34 7.38 26.24
C THR A 380 9.31 8.75 25.56
N ILE A 381 9.78 8.82 24.32
CA ILE A 381 9.76 10.03 23.49
C ILE A 381 8.32 10.25 23.03
N SER A 382 7.65 11.22 23.66
CA SER A 382 6.22 11.52 23.45
C SER A 382 5.97 12.82 22.69
N GLU A 383 6.99 13.66 22.55
CA GLU A 383 6.88 14.98 21.94
C GLU A 383 8.01 15.23 20.95
N GLN A 384 7.68 15.91 19.86
CA GLN A 384 8.61 16.46 18.89
C GLN A 384 8.26 17.95 18.74
N PRO A 385 9.15 18.87 19.10
CA PRO A 385 8.85 20.32 19.13
C PRO A 385 8.43 20.87 17.78
N TYR A 386 9.05 20.38 16.72
CA TYR A 386 8.75 20.76 15.34
C TYR A 386 8.45 19.50 14.54
N SER A 387 7.23 19.43 14.00
CA SER A 387 6.78 18.28 13.20
C SER A 387 7.71 18.10 12.00
N GLY A 388 8.17 16.88 11.75
CA GLY A 388 9.05 16.62 10.62
C GLY A 388 9.32 15.13 10.41
N VAL A 389 9.92 14.84 9.27
CA VAL A 389 10.26 13.48 8.82
C VAL A 389 11.77 13.38 8.64
N LEU A 390 12.33 12.26 9.10
CA LEU A 390 13.74 11.93 8.88
C LEU A 390 13.88 11.20 7.54
N PHE A 391 14.78 11.69 6.71
CA PHE A 391 15.18 11.08 5.44
C PHE A 391 16.54 10.43 5.61
N LEU A 392 16.58 9.10 5.47
CA LEU A 392 17.80 8.31 5.47
C LEU A 392 18.17 8.06 4.01
N SER A 393 19.34 8.51 3.59
CA SER A 393 19.80 8.44 2.21
C SER A 393 19.04 9.36 1.23
N LEU A 394 19.71 10.45 0.86
CA LEU A 394 19.20 11.44 -0.10
C LEU A 394 19.79 11.19 -1.51
N ILE A 395 19.93 9.94 -1.93
CA ILE A 395 20.59 9.55 -3.19
C ILE A 395 19.95 10.23 -4.42
N HIS A 396 18.82 10.89 -4.28
CA HIS A 396 18.04 11.48 -5.38
C HIS A 396 17.91 13.02 -5.33
N ILE A 397 18.72 13.69 -4.55
CA ILE A 397 18.72 15.17 -4.57
C ILE A 397 19.67 15.70 -5.63
#